data_264fe3de328613b2c32815e163c91ece
#
_entry.id   264fe3de328613b2c32815e163c91ece
#
_cell.length_a   1.000
_cell.length_b   1.000
_cell.length_c   1.000
_cell.angle_alpha   90.00
_cell.angle_beta   90.00
_cell.angle_gamma   90.00
#
_symmetry.space_group_name_H-M   'P 1'
#
loop_
_entity.id
_entity.type
_entity.pdbx_description
1 polymer ?
#
loop_
_entity_poly.entity_id
_entity_poly.type
_entity_poly.pdbx_seq_one_letter_code
_entity_poly.pdbx_strand_id
1 'polypeptide(L)'
;MGFSDTVAARALVASGRCCCICHKFCGTKIELHHIKQRAYDGEDTFENCIPLCFDCHEDMGKADPKHPKGKRYTETELIMHRDNWFKRNEGNILAGSDKVYEEDKRLFAEICEVFSGSMEYKLRELDLSGIHVRRSYEKLDELCYKFKSPFNEFINVELEKLRGSLWEKMDLFINCLVTTTFPIGKECPDHNATHLWLMDNGYIPSGNKDHEKFREKMIDQFNEEAKNLNDSATELWACYCEFVRQGRRLLG
;
A
#
# COMPACT_ATOMS: atom_id res chain seq x y z
N MET A 1 39.37 11.79 -9.25
CA MET A 1 38.36 12.06 -8.22
C MET A 1 37.21 12.78 -8.90
N GLY A 2 35.98 12.40 -8.62
CA GLY A 2 34.75 13.02 -9.15
C GLY A 2 34.06 13.86 -8.10
N PHE A 3 32.81 14.18 -8.34
CA PHE A 3 31.93 14.87 -7.37
C PHE A 3 31.87 14.13 -6.04
N SER A 4 31.67 14.85 -4.93
CA SER A 4 31.43 14.23 -3.64
C SER A 4 30.10 13.45 -3.65
N ASP A 5 29.97 12.45 -2.77
CA ASP A 5 28.75 11.62 -2.68
C ASP A 5 27.51 12.49 -2.44
N THR A 6 27.63 13.58 -1.68
CA THR A 6 26.53 14.53 -1.43
C THR A 6 26.12 15.28 -2.70
N VAL A 7 27.06 15.75 -3.48
CA VAL A 7 26.80 16.46 -4.76
C VAL A 7 26.20 15.47 -5.76
N ALA A 8 26.76 14.27 -5.85
CA ALA A 8 26.28 13.22 -6.74
C ALA A 8 24.83 12.84 -6.41
N ALA A 9 24.53 12.57 -5.13
CA ALA A 9 23.19 12.22 -4.69
C ALA A 9 22.17 13.32 -5.00
N ARG A 10 22.49 14.59 -4.71
CA ARG A 10 21.62 15.74 -5.02
C ARG A 10 21.33 15.86 -6.52
N ALA A 11 22.34 15.75 -7.38
CA ALA A 11 22.16 15.85 -8.83
C ALA A 11 21.33 14.69 -9.41
N LEU A 12 21.55 13.45 -8.91
CA LEU A 12 20.79 12.27 -9.34
C LEU A 12 19.32 12.35 -8.90
N VAL A 13 19.04 12.85 -7.69
CA VAL A 13 17.67 13.08 -7.22
C VAL A 13 17.02 14.20 -8.03
N ALA A 14 17.68 15.35 -8.17
CA ALA A 14 17.14 16.49 -8.93
C ALA A 14 16.82 16.14 -10.38
N SER A 15 17.58 15.23 -11.02
CA SER A 15 17.32 14.75 -12.38
C SER A 15 16.24 13.65 -12.44
N GLY A 16 15.80 13.08 -11.32
CA GLY A 16 14.97 11.88 -11.30
C GLY A 16 15.64 10.67 -11.98
N ARG A 17 16.98 10.61 -11.94
CA ARG A 17 17.82 9.64 -12.69
C ARG A 17 17.56 9.63 -14.20
N CYS A 18 17.17 10.76 -14.75
CA CYS A 18 17.02 10.98 -16.19
C CYS A 18 18.19 11.80 -16.74
N CYS A 19 18.52 11.61 -18.01
CA CYS A 19 19.46 12.44 -18.73
C CYS A 19 18.90 13.86 -18.91
N CYS A 20 19.67 14.89 -18.52
CA CYS A 20 19.24 16.28 -18.63
C CYS A 20 19.14 16.82 -20.07
N ILE A 21 19.69 16.10 -21.07
CA ILE A 21 19.64 16.47 -22.49
C ILE A 21 18.51 15.74 -23.21
N CYS A 22 18.53 14.41 -23.24
CA CYS A 22 17.54 13.62 -24.00
C CYS A 22 16.34 13.17 -23.15
N HIS A 23 16.33 13.44 -21.86
CA HIS A 23 15.29 13.16 -20.89
C HIS A 23 14.95 11.67 -20.69
N LYS A 24 15.80 10.77 -21.24
CA LYS A 24 15.66 9.32 -21.08
C LYS A 24 15.89 8.94 -19.62
N PHE A 25 15.02 8.10 -19.07
CA PHE A 25 15.24 7.48 -17.76
C PHE A 25 16.41 6.49 -17.85
N CYS A 26 17.41 6.66 -17.00
CA CYS A 26 18.68 5.92 -17.03
C CYS A 26 18.86 4.98 -15.84
N GLY A 27 18.16 5.21 -14.73
CA GLY A 27 18.31 4.44 -13.49
C GLY A 27 19.76 4.50 -12.99
N THR A 28 20.45 3.34 -12.99
CA THR A 28 21.86 3.23 -12.59
C THR A 28 22.84 3.48 -13.75
N LYS A 29 22.35 3.57 -15.01
CA LYS A 29 23.16 3.80 -16.22
C LYS A 29 23.22 5.29 -16.55
N ILE A 30 23.67 6.09 -15.59
CA ILE A 30 23.76 7.55 -15.66
C ILE A 30 25.14 7.99 -15.15
N GLU A 31 25.71 8.96 -15.81
CA GLU A 31 27.01 9.56 -15.45
C GLU A 31 26.84 11.04 -15.10
N LEU A 32 27.74 11.51 -14.22
CA LEU A 32 27.77 12.90 -13.80
C LEU A 32 28.92 13.59 -14.57
N HIS A 33 28.55 14.60 -15.35
CA HIS A 33 29.50 15.36 -16.18
C HIS A 33 29.72 16.75 -15.58
N HIS A 34 30.98 17.23 -15.62
CA HIS A 34 31.30 18.61 -15.28
C HIS A 34 30.96 19.53 -16.45
N ILE A 35 30.04 20.47 -16.25
CA ILE A 35 29.67 21.47 -17.26
C ILE A 35 30.92 22.27 -17.68
N LYS A 36 31.58 22.91 -16.72
CA LYS A 36 32.95 23.42 -16.88
C LYS A 36 33.92 22.31 -16.47
N GLN A 37 34.74 21.84 -17.40
CA GLN A 37 35.60 20.71 -17.11
C GLN A 37 36.72 21.10 -16.11
N ARG A 38 37.13 20.15 -15.29
CA ARG A 38 38.22 20.33 -14.29
C ARG A 38 39.52 20.82 -14.89
N ALA A 39 39.81 20.42 -16.12
CA ALA A 39 41.00 20.92 -16.86
C ALA A 39 40.99 22.42 -17.12
N TYR A 40 39.82 23.05 -16.95
CA TYR A 40 39.61 24.50 -17.08
C TYR A 40 39.09 25.13 -15.79
N ASP A 41 39.57 24.64 -14.63
CA ASP A 41 39.19 25.10 -13.29
C ASP A 41 37.70 24.93 -12.96
N GLY A 42 37.07 23.87 -13.44
CA GLY A 42 35.71 23.47 -13.07
C GLY A 42 35.68 22.88 -11.67
N GLU A 43 34.80 23.39 -10.83
CA GLU A 43 34.63 22.96 -9.43
C GLU A 43 33.74 21.74 -9.30
N ASP A 44 33.95 20.94 -8.23
CA ASP A 44 33.13 19.77 -7.90
C ASP A 44 31.82 20.19 -7.15
N THR A 45 31.09 21.17 -7.71
CA THR A 45 29.86 21.71 -7.13
C THR A 45 28.59 21.18 -7.80
N PHE A 46 27.46 21.30 -7.12
CA PHE A 46 26.15 20.92 -7.66
C PHE A 46 25.81 21.74 -8.92
N GLU A 47 26.18 23.03 -8.90
CA GLU A 47 25.96 23.98 -9.99
C GLU A 47 26.77 23.66 -11.24
N ASN A 48 27.88 22.90 -11.10
CA ASN A 48 28.71 22.47 -12.19
C ASN A 48 28.48 20.99 -12.61
N CYS A 49 27.47 20.34 -12.02
CA CYS A 49 27.17 18.92 -12.23
C CYS A 49 25.91 18.76 -13.11
N ILE A 50 26.03 17.99 -14.20
CA ILE A 50 24.91 17.63 -15.07
C ILE A 50 24.83 16.10 -15.25
N PRO A 51 23.72 15.45 -14.86
CA PRO A 51 23.46 14.03 -15.12
C PRO A 51 23.17 13.74 -16.61
N LEU A 52 23.89 12.79 -17.20
CA LEU A 52 23.78 12.42 -18.61
C LEU A 52 23.69 10.90 -18.77
N CYS A 53 22.96 10.41 -19.78
CA CYS A 53 23.08 9.02 -20.20
C CYS A 53 24.46 8.81 -20.90
N PHE A 54 24.88 7.56 -21.03
CA PHE A 54 26.19 7.22 -21.65
C PHE A 54 26.31 7.77 -23.07
N ASP A 55 25.23 7.71 -23.87
CA ASP A 55 25.22 8.23 -25.23
C ASP A 55 25.48 9.74 -25.27
N CYS A 56 24.71 10.52 -24.50
CA CYS A 56 24.89 11.98 -24.42
C CYS A 56 26.24 12.37 -23.79
N HIS A 57 26.72 11.58 -22.81
CA HIS A 57 28.00 11.82 -22.18
C HIS A 57 29.18 11.56 -23.16
N GLU A 58 29.07 10.50 -23.99
CA GLU A 58 30.03 10.19 -25.02
C GLU A 58 30.13 11.31 -26.09
N ASP A 59 29.00 11.91 -26.44
CA ASP A 59 28.93 13.03 -27.39
C ASP A 59 29.66 14.29 -26.88
N MET A 60 29.79 14.48 -25.54
CA MET A 60 30.56 15.59 -24.98
C MET A 60 32.06 15.51 -25.32
N GLY A 61 32.58 14.27 -25.47
CA GLY A 61 33.99 14.02 -25.79
C GLY A 61 34.34 14.04 -27.28
N LYS A 62 33.35 13.82 -28.17
CA LYS A 62 33.59 13.55 -29.62
C LYS A 62 33.55 14.76 -30.54
N ALA A 63 33.23 15.96 -30.02
CA ALA A 63 33.11 17.13 -30.89
C ALA A 63 34.45 17.55 -31.48
N ASP A 64 34.69 17.25 -32.75
CA ASP A 64 35.83 17.78 -33.52
C ASP A 64 35.60 19.25 -33.86
N PRO A 65 36.42 20.20 -33.36
CA PRO A 65 36.27 21.62 -33.63
C PRO A 65 36.40 21.97 -35.12
N LYS A 66 36.92 21.04 -35.94
CA LYS A 66 37.13 21.22 -37.38
C LYS A 66 35.99 20.65 -38.24
N HIS A 67 34.98 19.95 -37.63
CA HIS A 67 33.93 19.36 -38.40
C HIS A 67 32.73 20.32 -38.58
N PRO A 68 32.36 20.67 -39.82
CA PRO A 68 31.33 21.71 -40.07
C PRO A 68 29.91 21.35 -39.61
N LYS A 69 29.66 20.11 -39.21
CA LYS A 69 28.34 19.62 -38.79
C LYS A 69 28.21 19.37 -37.29
N GLY A 70 29.28 19.51 -36.52
CA GLY A 70 29.27 19.22 -35.08
C GLY A 70 29.38 20.50 -34.25
N LYS A 71 28.27 21.09 -33.83
CA LYS A 71 28.29 22.09 -32.77
C LYS A 71 28.38 21.36 -31.42
N ARG A 72 29.39 21.74 -30.62
CA ARG A 72 29.50 21.31 -29.23
C ARG A 72 28.39 21.98 -28.41
N TYR A 73 27.86 21.29 -27.41
CA TYR A 73 27.13 21.96 -26.38
C TYR A 73 28.04 22.98 -25.67
N THR A 74 27.60 24.21 -25.57
CA THR A 74 28.27 25.21 -24.77
C THR A 74 27.95 25.04 -23.29
N GLU A 75 28.82 25.56 -22.40
CA GLU A 75 28.59 25.55 -20.96
C GLU A 75 27.20 26.17 -20.65
N THR A 76 26.85 27.26 -21.31
CA THR A 76 25.56 27.96 -21.16
C THR A 76 24.39 27.04 -21.55
N GLU A 77 24.48 26.30 -22.67
CA GLU A 77 23.45 25.36 -23.08
C GLU A 77 23.29 24.22 -22.06
N LEU A 78 24.40 23.67 -21.56
CA LEU A 78 24.38 22.60 -20.57
C LEU A 78 23.73 23.09 -19.26
N ILE A 79 24.02 24.31 -18.80
CA ILE A 79 23.37 24.94 -17.65
C ILE A 79 21.88 25.05 -17.90
N MET A 80 21.47 25.58 -19.07
CA MET A 80 20.05 25.74 -19.40
C MET A 80 19.30 24.39 -19.48
N HIS A 81 19.91 23.37 -20.07
CA HIS A 81 19.34 22.02 -20.12
C HIS A 81 19.15 21.44 -18.72
N ARG A 82 20.19 21.51 -17.88
CA ARG A 82 20.15 21.04 -16.51
C ARG A 82 19.06 21.77 -15.69
N ASP A 83 19.07 23.09 -15.69
CA ASP A 83 18.20 23.91 -14.87
C ASP A 83 16.73 23.76 -15.29
N ASN A 84 16.47 23.76 -16.60
CA ASN A 84 15.12 23.51 -17.13
C ASN A 84 14.61 22.10 -16.78
N TRP A 85 15.50 21.09 -16.84
CA TRP A 85 15.14 19.73 -16.50
C TRP A 85 14.90 19.58 -14.99
N PHE A 86 15.80 20.11 -14.16
CA PHE A 86 15.63 20.07 -12.70
C PHE A 86 14.35 20.76 -12.27
N LYS A 87 14.07 21.96 -12.78
CA LYS A 87 12.81 22.69 -12.50
C LYS A 87 11.57 21.91 -12.93
N ARG A 88 11.60 21.29 -14.11
CA ARG A 88 10.49 20.44 -14.60
C ARG A 88 10.33 19.20 -13.73
N ASN A 89 11.42 18.59 -13.33
CA ASN A 89 11.40 17.39 -12.51
C ASN A 89 11.00 17.69 -11.06
N GLU A 90 11.39 18.84 -10.53
CA GLU A 90 10.96 19.33 -9.22
C GLU A 90 9.42 19.48 -9.17
N GLY A 91 8.82 20.07 -10.18
CA GLY A 91 7.37 20.12 -10.36
C GLY A 91 6.72 18.74 -10.52
N ASN A 92 7.37 17.81 -11.21
CA ASN A 92 6.88 16.44 -11.39
C ASN A 92 7.04 15.59 -10.13
N ILE A 93 8.12 15.77 -9.37
CA ILE A 93 8.33 15.10 -8.09
C ILE A 93 7.26 15.55 -7.10
N LEU A 94 7.02 16.86 -6.99
CA LEU A 94 5.99 17.41 -6.12
C LEU A 94 4.58 16.98 -6.58
N ALA A 95 4.24 17.14 -7.86
CA ALA A 95 2.96 16.73 -8.41
C ALA A 95 2.74 15.21 -8.37
N GLY A 96 3.79 14.43 -8.58
CA GLY A 96 3.74 12.97 -8.46
C GLY A 96 3.63 12.50 -7.01
N SER A 97 4.37 13.12 -6.09
CA SER A 97 4.29 12.81 -4.66
C SER A 97 2.94 13.21 -4.07
N ASP A 98 2.42 14.39 -4.42
CA ASP A 98 1.12 14.86 -3.94
C ASP A 98 -0.01 13.97 -4.45
N LYS A 99 0.00 13.60 -5.74
CA LYS A 99 -1.04 12.72 -6.32
C LYS A 99 -1.00 11.31 -5.74
N VAL A 100 0.17 10.73 -5.59
CA VAL A 100 0.42 9.44 -4.94
C VAL A 100 -0.05 9.48 -3.49
N TYR A 101 0.32 10.53 -2.78
CA TYR A 101 -0.03 10.74 -1.39
C TYR A 101 -1.55 10.91 -1.19
N GLU A 102 -2.23 11.65 -2.06
CA GLU A 102 -3.68 11.82 -2.02
C GLU A 102 -4.44 10.53 -2.36
N GLU A 103 -3.93 9.70 -3.27
CA GLU A 103 -4.52 8.40 -3.59
C GLU A 103 -4.41 7.44 -2.40
N ASP A 104 -3.24 7.36 -1.76
CA ASP A 104 -3.03 6.56 -0.56
C ASP A 104 -3.89 7.07 0.61
N LYS A 105 -4.02 8.38 0.79
CA LYS A 105 -4.93 8.98 1.79
C LYS A 105 -6.38 8.60 1.56
N ARG A 106 -6.83 8.65 0.31
CA ARG A 106 -8.20 8.30 -0.05
C ARG A 106 -8.50 6.84 0.29
N LEU A 107 -7.62 5.93 -0.09
CA LEU A 107 -7.76 4.51 0.20
C LEU A 107 -7.71 4.23 1.72
N PHE A 108 -6.81 4.89 2.43
CA PHE A 108 -6.72 4.80 3.88
C PHE A 108 -8.01 5.26 4.57
N ALA A 109 -8.57 6.39 4.13
CA ALA A 109 -9.83 6.91 4.67
C ALA A 109 -11.02 5.97 4.39
N GLU A 110 -11.11 5.38 3.20
CA GLU A 110 -12.12 4.39 2.82
C GLU A 110 -12.07 3.16 3.74
N ILE A 111 -10.87 2.65 4.01
CA ILE A 111 -10.68 1.53 4.94
C ILE A 111 -11.14 1.91 6.35
N CYS A 112 -10.73 3.08 6.85
CA CYS A 112 -11.11 3.55 8.18
C CYS A 112 -12.62 3.73 8.33
N GLU A 113 -13.33 4.14 7.28
CA GLU A 113 -14.78 4.29 7.28
C GLU A 113 -15.48 2.94 7.51
N VAL A 114 -15.03 1.86 6.86
CA VAL A 114 -15.60 0.51 7.02
C VAL A 114 -15.49 0.01 8.46
N PHE A 115 -14.37 0.30 9.12
CA PHE A 115 -14.12 -0.14 10.51
C PHE A 115 -14.71 0.79 11.58
N SER A 116 -15.34 1.90 11.19
CA SER A 116 -15.90 2.87 12.12
C SER A 116 -17.30 2.48 12.66
N GLY A 117 -17.71 3.13 13.75
CA GLY A 117 -19.05 3.04 14.29
C GLY A 117 -19.48 1.62 14.71
N SER A 118 -20.49 1.07 14.06
CA SER A 118 -21.05 -0.23 14.44
C SER A 118 -20.08 -1.40 14.24
N MET A 119 -19.12 -1.29 13.29
CA MET A 119 -18.13 -2.34 13.07
C MET A 119 -17.12 -2.41 14.21
N GLU A 120 -16.66 -1.26 14.68
CA GLU A 120 -15.79 -1.19 15.87
C GLU A 120 -16.44 -1.92 17.06
N TYR A 121 -17.70 -1.59 17.38
CA TYR A 121 -18.42 -2.24 18.46
C TYR A 121 -18.50 -3.76 18.28
N LYS A 122 -18.79 -4.23 17.06
CA LYS A 122 -18.92 -5.67 16.76
C LYS A 122 -17.62 -6.44 16.92
N LEU A 123 -16.50 -5.84 16.54
CA LEU A 123 -15.20 -6.51 16.61
C LEU A 123 -14.56 -6.45 17.99
N ARG A 124 -14.96 -5.47 18.82
CA ARG A 124 -14.37 -5.25 20.16
C ARG A 124 -15.19 -5.80 21.31
N GLU A 125 -16.50 -5.56 21.26
CA GLU A 125 -17.36 -5.67 22.44
C GLU A 125 -18.42 -6.77 22.28
N LEU A 126 -18.77 -7.13 21.04
CA LEU A 126 -19.84 -8.10 20.80
C LEU A 126 -19.32 -9.51 20.97
N ASP A 127 -20.00 -10.31 21.80
CA ASP A 127 -19.82 -11.76 21.82
C ASP A 127 -20.53 -12.37 20.59
N LEU A 128 -19.72 -12.84 19.65
CA LEU A 128 -20.18 -13.43 18.40
C LEU A 128 -20.66 -14.88 18.55
N SER A 129 -20.56 -15.46 19.73
CA SER A 129 -21.11 -16.78 20.01
C SER A 129 -22.66 -16.81 19.97
N GLY A 130 -23.29 -15.62 20.12
CA GLY A 130 -24.74 -15.45 20.09
C GLY A 130 -25.34 -15.16 18.72
N ILE A 131 -26.48 -14.45 18.73
CA ILE A 131 -27.18 -14.02 17.52
C ILE A 131 -26.54 -12.74 16.98
N HIS A 132 -26.37 -12.68 15.66
CA HIS A 132 -25.92 -11.47 14.96
C HIS A 132 -26.61 -11.31 13.62
N VAL A 133 -26.65 -10.07 13.13
CA VAL A 133 -27.24 -9.74 11.82
C VAL A 133 -26.20 -9.92 10.74
N ARG A 134 -26.37 -10.88 9.83
CA ARG A 134 -25.44 -11.21 8.76
C ARG A 134 -25.08 -10.00 7.89
N ARG A 135 -26.08 -9.23 7.45
CA ARG A 135 -25.87 -8.04 6.61
C ARG A 135 -25.00 -6.97 7.26
N SER A 136 -24.84 -7.05 8.57
CA SER A 136 -24.02 -6.06 9.28
C SER A 136 -22.51 -6.16 8.99
N TYR A 137 -22.07 -7.21 8.30
CA TYR A 137 -20.68 -7.46 7.88
C TYR A 137 -20.48 -7.31 6.36
N GLU A 138 -21.53 -6.95 5.58
CA GLU A 138 -21.45 -6.82 4.12
C GLU A 138 -20.36 -5.84 3.69
N LYS A 139 -20.24 -4.69 4.34
CA LYS A 139 -19.19 -3.71 4.02
C LYS A 139 -17.77 -4.24 4.23
N LEU A 140 -17.58 -5.10 5.24
CA LEU A 140 -16.29 -5.74 5.50
C LEU A 140 -15.97 -6.78 4.43
N ASP A 141 -16.98 -7.56 4.02
CA ASP A 141 -16.85 -8.55 2.94
C ASP A 141 -16.58 -7.87 1.58
N GLU A 142 -17.29 -6.78 1.27
CA GLU A 142 -17.03 -5.96 0.09
C GLU A 142 -15.60 -5.39 0.07
N LEU A 143 -15.10 -4.91 1.22
CA LEU A 143 -13.73 -4.42 1.34
C LEU A 143 -12.71 -5.54 1.14
N CYS A 144 -12.96 -6.72 1.73
CA CYS A 144 -12.12 -7.90 1.56
C CYS A 144 -12.04 -8.31 0.08
N TYR A 145 -13.16 -8.26 -0.64
CA TYR A 145 -13.20 -8.53 -2.09
C TYR A 145 -12.44 -7.46 -2.90
N LYS A 146 -12.62 -6.17 -2.57
CA LYS A 146 -11.88 -5.07 -3.22
C LYS A 146 -10.36 -5.23 -3.10
N PHE A 147 -9.86 -5.74 -1.98
CA PHE A 147 -8.44 -5.92 -1.75
C PHE A 147 -7.78 -6.98 -2.66
N LYS A 148 -8.56 -7.82 -3.34
CA LYS A 148 -8.07 -8.76 -4.36
C LYS A 148 -7.70 -8.06 -5.67
N SER A 149 -8.11 -6.81 -5.86
CA SER A 149 -7.84 -6.05 -7.07
C SER A 149 -6.56 -5.22 -6.93
N PRO A 150 -5.65 -5.26 -7.92
CA PRO A 150 -4.43 -4.45 -7.90
C PRO A 150 -4.68 -2.94 -7.96
N PHE A 151 -5.89 -2.53 -8.32
CA PHE A 151 -6.28 -1.10 -8.31
C PHE A 151 -6.53 -0.53 -6.91
N ASN A 152 -6.57 -1.38 -5.88
CA ASN A 152 -6.78 -1.00 -4.49
C ASN A 152 -5.53 -1.30 -3.64
N GLU A 153 -4.35 -1.21 -4.23
CA GLU A 153 -3.07 -1.30 -3.55
C GLU A 153 -2.56 0.10 -3.20
N PHE A 154 -1.92 0.23 -2.04
CA PHE A 154 -1.21 1.45 -1.69
C PHE A 154 0.05 1.56 -2.55
N ILE A 155 0.34 2.78 -2.98
CA ILE A 155 1.60 3.08 -3.68
C ILE A 155 2.76 3.10 -2.67
N ASN A 156 2.49 3.51 -1.43
CA ASN A 156 3.46 3.40 -0.34
C ASN A 156 3.64 1.93 0.07
N VAL A 157 4.86 1.42 -0.07
CA VAL A 157 5.20 0.01 0.16
C VAL A 157 4.94 -0.46 1.60
N GLU A 158 5.13 0.42 2.59
CA GLU A 158 4.88 0.07 3.99
C GLU A 158 3.38 0.00 4.30
N LEU A 159 2.58 0.92 3.74
CA LEU A 159 1.12 0.84 3.83
C LEU A 159 0.57 -0.41 3.14
N GLU A 160 1.15 -0.78 2.00
CA GLU A 160 0.73 -1.97 1.26
C GLU A 160 0.99 -3.27 2.05
N LYS A 161 2.11 -3.37 2.74
CA LYS A 161 2.36 -4.50 3.66
C LYS A 161 1.33 -4.56 4.78
N LEU A 162 1.00 -3.41 5.38
CA LEU A 162 -0.01 -3.33 6.44
C LEU A 162 -1.40 -3.71 5.92
N ARG A 163 -1.76 -3.27 4.70
CA ARG A 163 -3.00 -3.67 4.02
C ARG A 163 -3.06 -5.18 3.78
N GLY A 164 -1.96 -5.77 3.33
CA GLY A 164 -1.86 -7.23 3.13
C GLY A 164 -2.14 -8.00 4.43
N SER A 165 -1.52 -7.59 5.54
CA SER A 165 -1.76 -8.20 6.85
C SER A 165 -3.21 -8.01 7.32
N LEU A 166 -3.79 -6.83 7.09
CA LEU A 166 -5.19 -6.55 7.42
C LEU A 166 -6.14 -7.43 6.58
N TRP A 167 -5.86 -7.59 5.29
CA TRP A 167 -6.64 -8.45 4.40
C TRP A 167 -6.64 -9.91 4.86
N GLU A 168 -5.49 -10.46 5.25
CA GLU A 168 -5.39 -11.82 5.78
C GLU A 168 -6.26 -12.04 7.02
N LYS A 169 -6.28 -11.06 7.94
CA LYS A 169 -7.13 -11.14 9.14
C LYS A 169 -8.62 -10.96 8.82
N MET A 170 -8.96 -10.10 7.86
CA MET A 170 -10.34 -9.96 7.38
C MET A 170 -10.85 -11.24 6.72
N ASP A 171 -10.06 -11.84 5.83
CA ASP A 171 -10.42 -13.08 5.15
C ASP A 171 -10.61 -14.23 6.15
N LEU A 172 -9.71 -14.35 7.14
CA LEU A 172 -9.84 -15.32 8.22
C LEU A 172 -11.13 -15.13 9.02
N PHE A 173 -11.42 -13.90 9.46
CA PHE A 173 -12.62 -13.59 10.21
C PHE A 173 -13.90 -13.88 9.42
N ILE A 174 -13.97 -13.45 8.16
CA ILE A 174 -15.13 -13.68 7.27
C ILE A 174 -15.32 -15.17 7.05
N ASN A 175 -14.25 -15.93 6.81
CA ASN A 175 -14.32 -17.37 6.66
C ASN A 175 -14.82 -18.06 7.95
N CYS A 176 -14.32 -17.67 9.11
CA CYS A 176 -14.86 -18.15 10.39
C CYS A 176 -16.34 -17.83 10.52
N LEU A 177 -16.74 -16.58 10.26
CA LEU A 177 -18.15 -16.15 10.37
C LEU A 177 -19.08 -16.96 9.46
N VAL A 178 -18.66 -17.22 8.21
CA VAL A 178 -19.46 -17.98 7.24
C VAL A 178 -19.55 -19.46 7.58
N THR A 179 -18.48 -20.05 8.11
CA THR A 179 -18.42 -21.49 8.39
C THR A 179 -19.02 -21.88 9.73
N THR A 180 -19.02 -20.96 10.70
CA THR A 180 -19.47 -21.27 12.06
C THR A 180 -20.85 -20.69 12.41
N THR A 181 -21.49 -19.92 11.51
CA THR A 181 -22.79 -19.31 11.77
C THR A 181 -23.84 -19.68 10.73
N PHE A 182 -25.08 -19.88 11.20
CA PHE A 182 -26.17 -20.42 10.40
C PHE A 182 -27.44 -19.60 10.60
N PRO A 183 -28.33 -19.52 9.58
CA PRO A 183 -29.61 -18.86 9.71
C PRO A 183 -30.46 -19.46 10.83
N ILE A 184 -31.07 -18.61 11.66
CA ILE A 184 -31.94 -19.06 12.78
C ILE A 184 -33.25 -19.68 12.27
N GLY A 185 -33.73 -19.27 11.10
CA GLY A 185 -34.92 -19.82 10.48
C GLY A 185 -35.60 -18.87 9.50
N LYS A 186 -36.73 -19.29 8.93
CA LYS A 186 -37.42 -18.50 7.90
C LYS A 186 -38.05 -17.20 8.45
N GLU A 187 -38.33 -17.14 9.76
CA GLU A 187 -38.92 -15.96 10.41
C GLU A 187 -37.89 -14.84 10.64
N CYS A 188 -36.60 -15.18 10.69
CA CYS A 188 -35.51 -14.22 10.89
C CYS A 188 -34.39 -14.45 9.82
N PRO A 189 -34.63 -14.19 8.54
CA PRO A 189 -33.73 -14.58 7.47
C PRO A 189 -32.39 -13.84 7.49
N ASP A 190 -32.32 -12.68 8.14
CA ASP A 190 -31.12 -11.87 8.26
C ASP A 190 -30.29 -12.14 9.52
N HIS A 191 -30.77 -13.02 10.40
CA HIS A 191 -30.09 -13.35 11.65
C HIS A 191 -29.42 -14.73 11.55
N ASN A 192 -28.16 -14.75 11.91
CA ASN A 192 -27.37 -15.96 12.05
C ASN A 192 -26.98 -16.16 13.52
N ALA A 193 -26.73 -17.38 13.91
CA ALA A 193 -26.17 -17.75 15.21
C ALA A 193 -25.17 -18.88 15.05
N THR A 194 -24.26 -19.03 16.02
CA THR A 194 -23.32 -20.16 16.06
C THR A 194 -24.05 -21.48 16.35
N HIS A 195 -23.41 -22.60 16.07
CA HIS A 195 -23.92 -23.91 16.46
C HIS A 195 -24.15 -24.01 17.96
N LEU A 196 -23.27 -23.40 18.77
CA LEU A 196 -23.41 -23.36 20.22
C LEU A 196 -24.75 -22.73 20.62
N TRP A 197 -25.04 -21.53 20.10
CA TRP A 197 -26.29 -20.83 20.40
C TRP A 197 -27.52 -21.61 19.92
N LEU A 198 -27.47 -22.14 18.68
CA LEU A 198 -28.56 -22.91 18.12
C LEU A 198 -28.90 -24.13 19.00
N MET A 199 -27.86 -24.83 19.45
CA MET A 199 -28.01 -26.00 20.32
C MET A 199 -28.63 -25.62 21.69
N ASP A 200 -28.11 -24.53 22.33
CA ASP A 200 -28.59 -24.07 23.62
C ASP A 200 -30.05 -23.55 23.59
N ASN A 201 -30.53 -23.13 22.41
CA ASN A 201 -31.88 -22.65 22.21
C ASN A 201 -32.80 -23.69 21.52
N GLY A 202 -32.44 -24.96 21.55
CA GLY A 202 -33.26 -26.07 21.11
C GLY A 202 -33.34 -26.30 19.59
N TYR A 203 -32.51 -25.65 18.82
CA TYR A 203 -32.37 -25.90 17.36
C TYR A 203 -31.51 -27.12 17.13
N ILE A 204 -32.15 -28.25 16.78
CA ILE A 204 -31.46 -29.51 16.53
C ILE A 204 -31.37 -29.76 15.01
N PRO A 205 -30.21 -30.18 14.48
CA PRO A 205 -30.12 -30.58 13.08
C PRO A 205 -31.12 -31.69 12.76
N SER A 206 -31.79 -31.57 11.60
CA SER A 206 -32.77 -32.53 11.14
C SER A 206 -32.22 -33.95 11.11
N GLY A 207 -32.84 -34.88 11.82
CA GLY A 207 -32.42 -36.28 11.93
C GLY A 207 -31.90 -36.73 13.30
N ASN A 208 -31.60 -35.79 14.20
CA ASN A 208 -31.16 -36.11 15.55
C ASN A 208 -32.38 -36.05 16.53
N LYS A 209 -32.74 -37.19 17.10
CA LYS A 209 -33.91 -37.26 18.02
C LYS A 209 -33.56 -37.13 19.51
N ASP A 210 -32.27 -37.22 19.83
CA ASP A 210 -31.76 -37.19 21.20
C ASP A 210 -30.86 -35.98 21.38
N HIS A 211 -31.44 -34.90 21.87
CA HIS A 211 -30.79 -33.62 22.08
C HIS A 211 -29.62 -33.70 23.08
N GLU A 212 -29.78 -34.43 24.16
CA GLU A 212 -28.77 -34.51 25.21
C GLU A 212 -27.50 -35.23 24.69
N LYS A 213 -27.66 -36.37 24.04
CA LYS A 213 -26.52 -37.12 23.48
C LYS A 213 -25.84 -36.36 22.35
N PHE A 214 -26.59 -35.60 21.55
CA PHE A 214 -26.01 -34.76 20.52
C PHE A 214 -25.20 -33.64 21.16
N ARG A 215 -25.73 -32.97 22.18
CA ARG A 215 -25.05 -31.93 22.94
C ARG A 215 -23.77 -32.44 23.58
N GLU A 216 -23.82 -33.54 24.32
CA GLU A 216 -22.63 -34.15 24.95
C GLU A 216 -21.52 -34.44 23.93
N LYS A 217 -21.88 -34.85 22.73
CA LYS A 217 -20.92 -35.18 21.67
C LYS A 217 -20.29 -33.96 21.01
N MET A 218 -21.06 -32.87 20.85
CA MET A 218 -20.67 -31.72 20.02
C MET A 218 -20.28 -30.48 20.83
N ILE A 219 -20.50 -30.47 22.14
CA ILE A 219 -20.31 -29.28 22.96
C ILE A 219 -18.89 -28.69 22.89
N ASP A 220 -17.87 -29.56 22.93
CA ASP A 220 -16.48 -29.12 22.91
C ASP A 220 -16.12 -28.50 21.56
N GLN A 221 -16.59 -29.13 20.46
CA GLN A 221 -16.39 -28.60 19.11
C GLN A 221 -17.08 -27.24 18.94
N PHE A 222 -18.32 -27.09 19.37
CA PHE A 222 -19.08 -25.84 19.21
C PHE A 222 -18.56 -24.73 20.11
N ASN A 223 -18.03 -25.03 21.28
CA ASN A 223 -17.33 -24.09 22.13
C ASN A 223 -16.04 -23.59 21.45
N GLU A 224 -15.28 -24.49 20.82
CA GLU A 224 -14.05 -24.13 20.10
C GLU A 224 -14.37 -23.27 18.86
N GLU A 225 -15.40 -23.59 18.08
CA GLU A 225 -15.88 -22.80 16.95
C GLU A 225 -16.28 -21.36 17.39
N ALA A 226 -17.06 -21.24 18.45
CA ALA A 226 -17.48 -19.94 18.98
C ALA A 226 -16.28 -19.13 19.50
N LYS A 227 -15.35 -19.79 20.18
CA LYS A 227 -14.09 -19.18 20.64
C LYS A 227 -13.26 -18.68 19.45
N ASN A 228 -13.03 -19.52 18.45
CA ASN A 228 -12.23 -19.17 17.28
C ASN A 228 -12.84 -17.97 16.53
N LEU A 229 -14.16 -17.86 16.46
CA LEU A 229 -14.83 -16.71 15.86
C LEU A 229 -14.55 -15.42 16.65
N ASN A 230 -14.67 -15.43 17.97
CA ASN A 230 -14.37 -14.29 18.82
C ASN A 230 -12.86 -13.92 18.80
N ASP A 231 -11.99 -14.92 18.82
CA ASP A 231 -10.55 -14.71 18.73
C ASP A 231 -10.18 -14.05 17.38
N SER A 232 -10.75 -14.51 16.27
CA SER A 232 -10.52 -13.94 14.93
C SER A 232 -10.99 -12.49 14.82
N ALA A 233 -12.11 -12.13 15.46
CA ALA A 233 -12.59 -10.75 15.54
C ALA A 233 -11.62 -9.85 16.32
N THR A 234 -11.12 -10.35 17.46
CA THR A 234 -10.14 -9.65 18.31
C THR A 234 -8.84 -9.43 17.57
N GLU A 235 -8.33 -10.44 16.88
CA GLU A 235 -7.10 -10.35 16.09
C GLU A 235 -7.25 -9.38 14.91
N LEU A 236 -8.40 -9.40 14.22
CA LEU A 236 -8.71 -8.45 13.16
C LEU A 236 -8.71 -7.01 13.69
N TRP A 237 -9.37 -6.78 14.82
CA TRP A 237 -9.39 -5.45 15.44
C TRP A 237 -7.99 -4.96 15.83
N ALA A 238 -7.18 -5.82 16.45
CA ALA A 238 -5.81 -5.49 16.82
C ALA A 238 -4.96 -5.12 15.58
N CYS A 239 -5.10 -5.88 14.49
CA CYS A 239 -4.41 -5.62 13.23
C CYS A 239 -4.86 -4.28 12.61
N TYR A 240 -6.16 -3.98 12.63
CA TYR A 240 -6.70 -2.69 12.18
C TYR A 240 -6.16 -1.51 13.01
N CYS A 241 -6.08 -1.65 14.34
CA CYS A 241 -5.50 -0.61 15.19
C CYS A 241 -4.04 -0.32 14.84
N GLU A 242 -3.25 -1.34 14.51
CA GLU A 242 -1.87 -1.17 14.07
C GLU A 242 -1.81 -0.51 12.69
N PHE A 243 -2.64 -0.93 11.74
CA PHE A 243 -2.79 -0.29 10.44
C PHE A 243 -3.08 1.22 10.57
N VAL A 244 -4.04 1.60 11.41
CA VAL A 244 -4.38 3.02 11.63
C VAL A 244 -3.23 3.78 12.28
N ARG A 245 -2.55 3.19 13.28
CA ARG A 245 -1.44 3.83 13.98
C ARG A 245 -0.27 4.13 13.04
N GLN A 246 0.11 3.16 12.23
CA GLN A 246 1.20 3.32 11.28
C GLN A 246 0.78 4.18 10.08
N GLY A 247 -0.44 4.00 9.57
CA GLY A 247 -0.96 4.79 8.47
C GLY A 247 -0.98 6.29 8.77
N ARG A 248 -1.40 6.68 9.98
CA ARG A 248 -1.33 8.09 10.44
C ARG A 248 0.10 8.63 10.53
N ARG A 249 1.10 7.80 10.79
CA ARG A 249 2.51 8.24 10.82
C ARG A 249 3.07 8.43 9.41
N LEU A 250 2.63 7.60 8.47
CA LEU A 250 3.10 7.62 7.09
C LEU A 250 2.38 8.66 6.23
N LEU A 251 1.13 8.99 6.56
CA LEU A 251 0.27 9.91 5.82
C LEU A 251 0.07 11.29 6.49
N GLY A 252 0.61 11.51 7.70
CA GLY A 252 0.58 12.80 8.41
C GLY A 252 -0.71 13.00 9.19
#